data_3898461fe084519847619b2024f7b036
#
_entry.id   3898461fe084519847619b2024f7b036
#
_cell.length_a   1.000
_cell.length_b   1.000
_cell.length_c   1.000
_cell.angle_alpha   90.00
_cell.angle_beta   90.00
_cell.angle_gamma   90.00
#
_symmetry.space_group_name_H-M   'P 1'
#
loop_
_entity.id
_entity.type
_entity.pdbx_description
1 polymer ?
#
loop_
_entity_poly.entity_id
_entity_poly.type
_entity_poly.pdbx_seq_one_letter_code
_entity_poly.pdbx_strand_id
1 'polypeptide(L)'
;MSEPVRILLTGANGFVGVNLGSFLSKSGLDVLRTDISSSDVNGDLTDASFVLEVLGNQDFDSVVHLAGLINVPKSIDDPYTCYRINCLGTLNLLEMASRKKVERFIYVSSNNIYGLPRRLPLREEDSYNPRSPYDYSKVVAEHFVKSFHLHRQLPTVVLRSWKMFGPHDVPTAAVPRFIRACISGEPIPLYNGGKDVNDVYYVDNFCKAVTLALKNPRAVGETFNVGSGREISVLALAREIRQMTRSRSKLQIMPPRTPLESKPMRTRPSTAKAQRVLGYRPVVGLREGLKKTIEWYRAN
;
A
#
# COMPACT_ATOMS: atom_id res chain seq x y z
N MET A 1 -32.09 8.92 9.85
CA MET A 1 -30.67 8.60 10.04
C MET A 1 -30.17 8.24 8.67
N SER A 2 -29.13 8.90 8.14
CA SER A 2 -28.50 8.49 6.88
C SER A 2 -27.96 7.08 7.04
N GLU A 3 -28.18 6.24 6.03
CA GLU A 3 -27.59 4.89 6.01
C GLU A 3 -26.07 4.95 6.20
N PRO A 4 -25.46 3.97 6.89
CA PRO A 4 -24.02 3.97 7.08
C PRO A 4 -23.32 3.83 5.73
N VAL A 5 -22.32 4.68 5.48
CA VAL A 5 -21.49 4.63 4.26
C VAL A 5 -20.85 3.25 4.17
N ARG A 6 -21.15 2.52 3.10
CA ARG A 6 -20.60 1.19 2.83
C ARG A 6 -19.46 1.26 1.83
N ILE A 7 -18.35 0.63 2.15
CA ILE A 7 -17.10 0.71 1.38
C ILE A 7 -16.78 -0.65 0.77
N LEU A 8 -16.69 -0.73 -0.56
CA LEU A 8 -16.08 -1.88 -1.23
C LEU A 8 -14.57 -1.81 -1.06
N LEU A 9 -14.00 -2.80 -0.36
CA LEU A 9 -12.58 -2.95 -0.13
C LEU A 9 -12.04 -4.12 -0.95
N THR A 10 -11.25 -3.85 -1.99
CA THR A 10 -10.62 -4.90 -2.81
C THR A 10 -9.23 -5.24 -2.29
N GLY A 11 -8.77 -6.48 -2.48
CA GLY A 11 -7.53 -6.96 -1.89
C GLY A 11 -7.64 -7.08 -0.36
N ALA A 12 -8.84 -7.44 0.11
CA ALA A 12 -9.22 -7.39 1.52
C ALA A 12 -8.45 -8.39 2.40
N ASN A 13 -7.94 -9.47 1.82
CA ASN A 13 -7.15 -10.49 2.52
C ASN A 13 -5.64 -10.20 2.53
N GLY A 14 -5.21 -9.18 1.77
CA GLY A 14 -3.83 -8.72 1.82
C GLY A 14 -3.50 -8.00 3.13
N PHE A 15 -2.20 -7.80 3.39
CA PHE A 15 -1.70 -7.12 4.59
C PHE A 15 -2.44 -5.81 4.90
N VAL A 16 -2.52 -4.92 3.93
CA VAL A 16 -3.20 -3.62 4.12
C VAL A 16 -4.70 -3.80 4.22
N GLY A 17 -5.28 -4.73 3.46
CA GLY A 17 -6.71 -5.01 3.43
C GLY A 17 -7.27 -5.45 4.79
N VAL A 18 -6.60 -6.42 5.43
CA VAL A 18 -7.00 -6.92 6.78
C VAL A 18 -6.95 -5.80 7.81
N ASN A 19 -5.84 -5.03 7.84
CA ASN A 19 -5.69 -3.93 8.81
C ASN A 19 -6.68 -2.80 8.53
N LEU A 20 -6.84 -2.39 7.27
CA LEU A 20 -7.75 -1.32 6.88
C LEU A 20 -9.22 -1.70 7.13
N GLY A 21 -9.62 -2.93 6.75
CA GLY A 21 -10.97 -3.41 7.00
C GLY A 21 -11.33 -3.38 8.49
N SER A 22 -10.42 -3.87 9.36
CA SER A 22 -10.59 -3.78 10.80
C SER A 22 -10.64 -2.33 11.30
N PHE A 23 -9.77 -1.46 10.79
CA PHE A 23 -9.70 -0.05 11.17
C PHE A 23 -10.98 0.70 10.80
N LEU A 24 -11.51 0.51 9.59
CA LEU A 24 -12.73 1.13 9.09
C LEU A 24 -13.95 0.64 9.90
N SER A 25 -14.08 -0.67 10.12
CA SER A 25 -15.18 -1.24 10.93
C SER A 25 -15.18 -0.70 12.35
N LYS A 26 -14.01 -0.60 13.00
CA LYS A 26 -13.88 0.03 14.33
C LYS A 26 -14.22 1.52 14.33
N SER A 27 -14.15 2.18 13.17
CA SER A 27 -14.54 3.58 12.99
C SER A 27 -16.04 3.75 12.64
N GLY A 28 -16.84 2.69 12.71
CA GLY A 28 -18.27 2.70 12.45
C GLY A 28 -18.65 2.72 10.96
N LEU A 29 -17.72 2.35 10.06
CA LEU A 29 -17.99 2.25 8.62
C LEU A 29 -18.27 0.79 8.25
N ASP A 30 -19.25 0.56 7.38
CA ASP A 30 -19.53 -0.77 6.85
C ASP A 30 -18.54 -1.10 5.72
N VAL A 31 -18.01 -2.32 5.69
CA VAL A 31 -16.98 -2.75 4.74
C VAL A 31 -17.39 -4.04 4.05
N LEU A 32 -17.69 -3.94 2.77
CA LEU A 32 -17.84 -5.09 1.88
C LEU A 32 -16.46 -5.51 1.35
N ARG A 33 -16.00 -6.68 1.73
CA ARG A 33 -14.67 -7.20 1.37
C ARG A 33 -14.73 -8.02 0.11
N THR A 34 -13.80 -7.78 -0.83
CA THR A 34 -13.61 -8.64 -2.01
C THR A 34 -12.15 -8.99 -2.21
N ASP A 35 -11.93 -10.26 -2.54
CA ASP A 35 -10.62 -10.83 -2.87
C ASP A 35 -10.83 -12.05 -3.77
N ILE A 36 -9.76 -12.68 -4.24
CA ILE A 36 -9.83 -13.93 -5.03
C ILE A 36 -10.38 -15.12 -4.23
N SER A 37 -10.32 -15.06 -2.90
CA SER A 37 -10.82 -16.10 -1.98
C SER A 37 -11.03 -15.56 -0.57
N SER A 38 -11.82 -16.28 0.24
CA SER A 38 -11.96 -16.05 1.69
C SER A 38 -12.40 -14.63 2.09
N SER A 39 -13.30 -14.04 1.32
CA SER A 39 -13.89 -12.71 1.54
C SER A 39 -15.41 -12.76 1.40
N ASP A 40 -16.08 -11.62 1.60
CA ASP A 40 -17.55 -11.54 1.52
C ASP A 40 -18.03 -11.83 0.08
N VAL A 41 -17.29 -11.31 -0.92
CA VAL A 41 -17.50 -11.58 -2.34
C VAL A 41 -16.19 -12.01 -2.98
N ASN A 42 -16.11 -13.25 -3.46
CA ASN A 42 -14.90 -13.82 -4.05
C ASN A 42 -14.91 -13.73 -5.58
N GLY A 43 -13.80 -13.26 -6.18
CA GLY A 43 -13.62 -13.28 -7.63
C GLY A 43 -12.39 -12.55 -8.12
N ASP A 44 -12.08 -12.73 -9.41
CA ASP A 44 -10.94 -12.12 -10.08
C ASP A 44 -11.35 -10.79 -10.73
N LEU A 45 -10.73 -9.68 -10.31
CA LEU A 45 -10.99 -8.35 -10.89
C LEU A 45 -10.60 -8.25 -12.37
N THR A 46 -9.84 -9.20 -12.90
CA THR A 46 -9.53 -9.27 -14.34
C THR A 46 -10.66 -9.85 -15.16
N ASP A 47 -11.66 -10.47 -14.53
CA ASP A 47 -12.90 -10.89 -15.14
C ASP A 47 -13.91 -9.71 -15.14
N ALA A 48 -14.17 -9.17 -16.32
CA ALA A 48 -15.08 -8.04 -16.49
C ALA A 48 -16.53 -8.39 -16.11
N SER A 49 -16.98 -9.64 -16.35
CA SER A 49 -18.33 -10.08 -15.98
C SER A 49 -18.47 -10.13 -14.47
N PHE A 50 -17.50 -10.70 -13.77
CA PHE A 50 -17.49 -10.69 -12.31
C PHE A 50 -17.59 -9.25 -11.76
N VAL A 51 -16.75 -8.35 -12.27
CA VAL A 51 -16.72 -6.97 -11.77
C VAL A 51 -17.99 -6.21 -12.07
N LEU A 52 -18.51 -6.29 -13.30
CA LEU A 52 -19.66 -5.49 -13.73
C LEU A 52 -20.98 -6.08 -13.24
N GLU A 53 -21.14 -7.40 -13.24
CA GLU A 53 -22.40 -8.06 -12.95
C GLU A 53 -22.50 -8.52 -11.49
N VAL A 54 -21.41 -9.04 -10.90
CA VAL A 54 -21.44 -9.52 -9.52
C VAL A 54 -21.15 -8.38 -8.55
N LEU A 55 -19.99 -7.71 -8.67
CA LEU A 55 -19.65 -6.60 -7.78
C LEU A 55 -20.54 -5.37 -8.01
N GLY A 56 -20.87 -5.05 -9.27
CA GLY A 56 -21.71 -3.91 -9.61
C GLY A 56 -23.11 -3.97 -9.00
N ASN A 57 -23.64 -5.17 -8.74
CA ASN A 57 -24.94 -5.40 -8.09
C ASN A 57 -24.87 -5.38 -6.56
N GLN A 58 -23.67 -5.34 -5.95
CA GLN A 58 -23.55 -5.17 -4.50
C GLN A 58 -23.88 -3.73 -4.10
N ASP A 59 -24.32 -3.56 -2.86
CA ASP A 59 -24.61 -2.25 -2.30
C ASP A 59 -23.35 -1.66 -1.64
N PHE A 60 -22.88 -0.49 -2.12
CA PHE A 60 -21.78 0.30 -1.57
C PHE A 60 -21.72 1.69 -2.22
N ASP A 61 -21.18 2.65 -1.47
CA ASP A 61 -21.08 4.06 -1.88
C ASP A 61 -19.69 4.44 -2.36
N SER A 62 -18.68 3.75 -1.84
CA SER A 62 -17.28 4.09 -2.09
C SER A 62 -16.43 2.85 -2.35
N VAL A 63 -15.32 3.04 -3.06
CA VAL A 63 -14.35 1.97 -3.37
C VAL A 63 -12.99 2.33 -2.82
N VAL A 64 -12.33 1.38 -2.12
CA VAL A 64 -10.90 1.45 -1.79
C VAL A 64 -10.20 0.28 -2.47
N HIS A 65 -9.40 0.61 -3.50
CA HIS A 65 -8.76 -0.38 -4.34
C HIS A 65 -7.32 -0.66 -3.90
N LEU A 66 -7.12 -1.80 -3.21
CA LEU A 66 -5.83 -2.32 -2.77
C LEU A 66 -5.33 -3.50 -3.61
N ALA A 67 -6.26 -4.24 -4.24
CA ALA A 67 -5.92 -5.45 -4.99
C ALA A 67 -4.83 -5.18 -6.04
N GLY A 68 -3.87 -6.09 -6.11
CA GLY A 68 -2.79 -5.99 -7.08
C GLY A 68 -1.62 -6.90 -6.76
N LEU A 69 -0.85 -7.23 -7.79
CA LEU A 69 0.42 -7.93 -7.65
C LEU A 69 1.48 -6.91 -7.23
N ILE A 70 2.05 -7.06 -6.02
CA ILE A 70 2.99 -6.11 -5.41
C ILE A 70 4.44 -6.59 -5.40
N ASN A 71 4.70 -7.84 -5.76
CA ASN A 71 6.02 -8.46 -5.71
C ASN A 71 6.85 -8.06 -6.93
N VAL A 72 7.85 -7.19 -6.73
CA VAL A 72 8.72 -6.70 -7.81
C VAL A 72 9.47 -7.82 -8.54
N PRO A 73 10.19 -8.75 -7.87
CA PRO A 73 10.78 -9.90 -8.54
C PRO A 73 9.79 -10.68 -9.41
N LYS A 74 8.64 -11.07 -8.86
CA LYS A 74 7.61 -11.78 -9.62
C LYS A 74 7.09 -10.99 -10.82
N SER A 75 7.02 -9.67 -10.72
CA SER A 75 6.61 -8.82 -11.85
C SER A 75 7.65 -8.80 -12.98
N ILE A 76 8.93 -9.01 -12.66
CA ILE A 76 10.01 -9.13 -13.66
C ILE A 76 9.94 -10.49 -14.35
N ASP A 77 9.69 -11.55 -13.58
CA ASP A 77 9.59 -12.91 -14.10
C ASP A 77 8.33 -13.11 -14.96
N ASP A 78 7.21 -12.50 -14.56
CA ASP A 78 5.92 -12.58 -15.27
C ASP A 78 5.25 -11.18 -15.38
N PRO A 79 5.71 -10.35 -16.32
CA PRO A 79 5.15 -9.02 -16.55
C PRO A 79 3.71 -9.05 -17.08
N TYR A 80 3.35 -10.08 -17.85
CA TYR A 80 2.00 -10.22 -18.39
C TYR A 80 0.96 -10.33 -17.27
N THR A 81 1.16 -11.24 -16.34
CA THR A 81 0.26 -11.38 -15.17
C THR A 81 0.25 -10.10 -14.33
N CYS A 82 1.39 -9.42 -14.18
CA CYS A 82 1.46 -8.15 -13.46
C CYS A 82 0.56 -7.08 -14.10
N TYR A 83 0.66 -6.87 -15.41
CA TYR A 83 -0.18 -5.89 -16.11
C TYR A 83 -1.65 -6.32 -16.16
N ARG A 84 -1.92 -7.59 -16.36
CA ARG A 84 -3.29 -8.12 -16.34
C ARG A 84 -3.98 -7.80 -15.01
N ILE A 85 -3.33 -8.13 -13.89
CA ILE A 85 -3.91 -7.89 -12.56
C ILE A 85 -3.98 -6.39 -12.25
N ASN A 86 -2.86 -5.66 -12.38
CA ASN A 86 -2.77 -4.29 -11.90
C ASN A 86 -3.41 -3.27 -12.83
N CYS A 87 -3.39 -3.50 -14.15
CA CYS A 87 -3.94 -2.56 -15.12
C CYS A 87 -5.38 -2.95 -15.52
N LEU A 88 -5.58 -4.17 -16.03
CA LEU A 88 -6.92 -4.59 -16.47
C LEU A 88 -7.90 -4.68 -15.30
N GLY A 89 -7.48 -5.28 -14.16
CA GLY A 89 -8.32 -5.33 -12.96
C GLY A 89 -8.72 -3.94 -12.46
N THR A 90 -7.77 -2.99 -12.46
CA THR A 90 -8.07 -1.58 -12.11
C THR A 90 -9.03 -0.94 -13.11
N LEU A 91 -8.86 -1.17 -14.41
CA LEU A 91 -9.73 -0.61 -15.45
C LEU A 91 -11.16 -1.13 -15.32
N ASN A 92 -11.35 -2.43 -15.14
CA ASN A 92 -12.68 -3.03 -14.93
C ASN A 92 -13.37 -2.42 -13.70
N LEU A 93 -12.62 -2.24 -12.61
CA LEU A 93 -13.18 -1.67 -11.38
C LEU A 93 -13.55 -0.19 -11.54
N LEU A 94 -12.75 0.59 -12.28
CA LEU A 94 -13.06 1.99 -12.60
C LEU A 94 -14.32 2.10 -13.47
N GLU A 95 -14.47 1.23 -14.46
CA GLU A 95 -15.67 1.19 -15.32
C GLU A 95 -16.94 0.88 -14.49
N MET A 96 -16.87 -0.13 -13.62
CA MET A 96 -17.96 -0.48 -12.70
C MET A 96 -18.30 0.70 -11.78
N ALA A 97 -17.29 1.28 -11.11
CA ALA A 97 -17.46 2.40 -10.20
C ALA A 97 -18.05 3.64 -10.87
N SER A 98 -17.67 3.89 -12.14
CA SER A 98 -18.22 4.98 -12.95
C SER A 98 -19.68 4.75 -13.30
N ARG A 99 -20.06 3.54 -13.73
CA ARG A 99 -21.46 3.18 -14.03
C ARG A 99 -22.35 3.28 -12.79
N LYS A 100 -21.83 2.82 -11.65
CA LYS A 100 -22.51 2.88 -10.35
C LYS A 100 -22.57 4.29 -9.75
N LYS A 101 -21.78 5.24 -10.28
CA LYS A 101 -21.65 6.61 -9.79
C LYS A 101 -21.27 6.67 -8.30
N VAL A 102 -20.24 5.89 -7.92
CA VAL A 102 -19.78 5.86 -6.53
C VAL A 102 -19.33 7.25 -6.05
N GLU A 103 -19.54 7.55 -4.76
CA GLU A 103 -19.21 8.84 -4.16
C GLU A 103 -17.71 9.06 -4.02
N ARG A 104 -16.93 7.96 -3.96
CA ARG A 104 -15.46 8.03 -3.83
C ARG A 104 -14.79 6.77 -4.37
N PHE A 105 -13.73 6.97 -5.16
CA PHE A 105 -12.83 5.90 -5.59
C PHE A 105 -11.41 6.21 -5.12
N ILE A 106 -10.89 5.45 -4.15
CA ILE A 106 -9.51 5.59 -3.67
C ILE A 106 -8.64 4.52 -4.31
N TYR A 107 -7.66 4.95 -5.09
CA TYR A 107 -6.63 4.08 -5.66
C TYR A 107 -5.35 4.12 -4.82
N VAL A 108 -4.84 2.95 -4.45
CA VAL A 108 -3.58 2.84 -3.71
C VAL A 108 -2.44 2.53 -4.67
N SER A 109 -1.63 3.55 -4.87
CA SER A 109 -0.40 3.52 -5.66
C SER A 109 0.82 3.29 -4.77
N SER A 110 2.02 3.43 -5.34
CA SER A 110 3.29 3.13 -4.70
C SER A 110 4.31 4.24 -4.90
N ASN A 111 5.20 4.42 -3.93
CA ASN A 111 6.37 5.28 -4.08
C ASN A 111 7.36 4.78 -5.16
N ASN A 112 7.27 3.53 -5.56
CA ASN A 112 8.15 2.94 -6.56
C ASN A 112 8.04 3.60 -7.93
N ILE A 113 6.92 4.27 -8.25
CA ILE A 113 6.73 5.04 -9.48
C ILE A 113 7.78 6.15 -9.66
N TYR A 114 8.38 6.65 -8.57
CA TYR A 114 9.41 7.68 -8.61
C TYR A 114 10.80 7.12 -8.93
N GLY A 115 11.01 5.80 -8.80
CA GLY A 115 12.29 5.12 -9.06
C GLY A 115 13.45 5.69 -8.24
N LEU A 116 14.55 6.04 -8.92
CA LEU A 116 15.72 6.68 -8.30
C LEU A 116 15.53 8.20 -8.29
N PRO A 117 15.27 8.83 -7.14
CA PRO A 117 14.98 10.26 -7.07
C PRO A 117 16.25 11.09 -7.25
N ARG A 118 16.12 12.24 -7.95
CA ARG A 118 17.19 13.23 -8.07
C ARG A 118 17.26 14.16 -6.85
N ARG A 119 16.15 14.32 -6.14
CA ARG A 119 16.02 15.17 -4.94
C ARG A 119 15.10 14.54 -3.90
N LEU A 120 15.24 14.96 -2.66
CA LEU A 120 14.37 14.57 -1.53
C LEU A 120 14.01 15.82 -0.73
N PRO A 121 12.83 15.84 -0.08
CA PRO A 121 11.78 14.82 -0.14
C PRO A 121 11.05 14.83 -1.49
N LEU A 122 10.51 13.68 -1.89
CA LEU A 122 9.69 13.50 -3.09
C LEU A 122 8.32 14.14 -2.92
N ARG A 123 7.90 14.89 -3.94
CA ARG A 123 6.60 15.56 -4.00
C ARG A 123 5.72 14.92 -5.05
N GLU A 124 4.42 15.17 -5.01
CA GLU A 124 3.43 14.59 -5.91
C GLU A 124 3.62 15.01 -7.38
N GLU A 125 4.18 16.20 -7.61
CA GLU A 125 4.53 16.74 -8.94
C GLU A 125 5.86 16.21 -9.50
N ASP A 126 6.66 15.47 -8.73
CA ASP A 126 7.91 14.91 -9.24
C ASP A 126 7.65 13.85 -10.30
N SER A 127 8.51 13.83 -11.33
CA SER A 127 8.36 12.97 -12.50
C SER A 127 8.39 11.48 -12.15
N TYR A 128 7.60 10.70 -12.86
CA TYR A 128 7.68 9.24 -12.84
C TYR A 128 9.02 8.77 -13.41
N ASN A 129 9.60 7.77 -12.76
CA ASN A 129 10.82 7.10 -13.20
C ASN A 129 10.76 5.60 -12.85
N PRO A 130 9.73 4.87 -13.33
CA PRO A 130 9.50 3.47 -13.00
C PRO A 130 10.64 2.58 -13.50
N ARG A 131 10.97 1.50 -12.76
CA ARG A 131 12.14 0.64 -13.01
C ARG A 131 11.78 -0.84 -13.19
N SER A 132 10.56 -1.23 -12.85
CA SER A 132 10.07 -2.61 -12.95
C SER A 132 8.67 -2.66 -13.56
N PRO A 133 8.23 -3.81 -14.10
CA PRO A 133 6.86 -3.97 -14.58
C PRO A 133 5.81 -3.60 -13.52
N TYR A 134 6.05 -3.92 -12.25
CA TYR A 134 5.21 -3.46 -11.15
C TYR A 134 5.11 -1.93 -11.09
N ASP A 135 6.25 -1.23 -11.16
CA ASP A 135 6.25 0.24 -11.08
C ASP A 135 5.51 0.85 -12.27
N TYR A 136 5.77 0.34 -13.51
CA TYR A 136 5.05 0.75 -14.71
C TYR A 136 3.56 0.48 -14.60
N SER A 137 3.14 -0.68 -14.07
CA SER A 137 1.72 -1.00 -13.90
C SER A 137 1.00 -0.01 -12.98
N LYS A 138 1.68 0.46 -11.93
CA LYS A 138 1.14 1.49 -11.03
C LYS A 138 1.02 2.85 -11.70
N VAL A 139 2.00 3.25 -12.54
CA VAL A 139 1.92 4.48 -13.35
C VAL A 139 0.75 4.42 -14.32
N VAL A 140 0.60 3.32 -15.07
CA VAL A 140 -0.52 3.14 -16.01
C VAL A 140 -1.86 3.21 -15.31
N ALA A 141 -2.00 2.55 -14.17
CA ALA A 141 -3.23 2.58 -13.38
C ALA A 141 -3.54 3.99 -12.83
N GLU A 142 -2.53 4.78 -12.39
CA GLU A 142 -2.75 6.19 -12.02
C GLU A 142 -3.28 7.02 -13.20
N HIS A 143 -2.79 6.77 -14.43
CA HIS A 143 -3.31 7.44 -15.62
C HIS A 143 -4.77 7.06 -15.91
N PHE A 144 -5.16 5.79 -15.74
CA PHE A 144 -6.57 5.38 -15.85
C PHE A 144 -7.44 6.11 -14.82
N VAL A 145 -7.03 6.11 -13.54
CA VAL A 145 -7.74 6.81 -12.45
C VAL A 145 -7.94 8.28 -12.79
N LYS A 146 -6.89 8.95 -13.26
CA LYS A 146 -6.95 10.36 -13.68
C LYS A 146 -7.88 10.56 -14.88
N SER A 147 -7.83 9.67 -15.89
CA SER A 147 -8.68 9.74 -17.06
C SER A 147 -10.16 9.61 -16.70
N PHE A 148 -10.52 8.67 -15.82
CA PHE A 148 -11.88 8.51 -15.34
C PHE A 148 -12.37 9.71 -14.54
N HIS A 149 -11.49 10.33 -13.74
CA HIS A 149 -11.83 11.58 -13.08
C HIS A 149 -12.17 12.70 -14.07
N LEU A 150 -11.30 12.92 -15.06
CA LEU A 150 -11.42 14.03 -16.01
C LEU A 150 -12.59 13.84 -17.00
N HIS A 151 -12.80 12.62 -17.53
CA HIS A 151 -13.73 12.37 -18.63
C HIS A 151 -15.03 11.70 -18.21
N ARG A 152 -15.07 11.06 -17.05
CA ARG A 152 -16.26 10.39 -16.51
C ARG A 152 -16.76 11.02 -15.21
N GLN A 153 -16.07 12.08 -14.74
CA GLN A 153 -16.40 12.78 -13.48
C GLN A 153 -16.43 11.85 -12.25
N LEU A 154 -15.69 10.73 -12.31
CA LEU A 154 -15.58 9.83 -11.16
C LEU A 154 -14.79 10.53 -10.03
N PRO A 155 -15.33 10.62 -8.80
CA PRO A 155 -14.64 11.27 -7.68
C PRO A 155 -13.46 10.43 -7.17
N THR A 156 -12.30 10.52 -7.84
CA THR A 156 -11.13 9.70 -7.55
C THR A 156 -10.15 10.37 -6.60
N VAL A 157 -9.39 9.56 -5.85
CA VAL A 157 -8.22 9.97 -5.05
C VAL A 157 -7.11 8.96 -5.26
N VAL A 158 -5.87 9.43 -5.43
CA VAL A 158 -4.69 8.56 -5.49
C VAL A 158 -3.86 8.71 -4.22
N LEU A 159 -3.56 7.59 -3.54
CA LEU A 159 -2.65 7.56 -2.39
C LEU A 159 -1.38 6.81 -2.75
N ARG A 160 -0.25 7.51 -2.88
CA ARG A 160 1.08 6.94 -3.11
C ARG A 160 1.70 6.58 -1.78
N SER A 161 1.73 5.28 -1.46
CA SER A 161 2.22 4.80 -0.18
C SER A 161 3.71 4.50 -0.20
N TRP A 162 4.40 4.80 0.90
CA TRP A 162 5.75 4.33 1.19
C TRP A 162 5.73 2.95 1.84
N LYS A 163 6.83 2.52 2.49
CA LYS A 163 6.96 1.16 3.01
C LYS A 163 6.19 0.99 4.31
N MET A 164 5.03 0.37 4.23
CA MET A 164 4.22 0.03 5.41
C MET A 164 4.72 -1.24 6.09
N PHE A 165 4.46 -1.35 7.38
CA PHE A 165 4.63 -2.57 8.17
C PHE A 165 3.56 -2.67 9.26
N GLY A 166 3.31 -3.87 9.76
CA GLY A 166 2.33 -4.11 10.84
C GLY A 166 1.98 -5.59 10.99
N PRO A 167 0.95 -5.91 11.79
CA PRO A 167 0.33 -7.22 11.83
C PRO A 167 -0.11 -7.69 10.43
N HIS A 168 -0.07 -8.99 10.18
CA HIS A 168 -0.46 -9.61 8.89
C HIS A 168 0.42 -9.21 7.69
N ASP A 169 1.54 -8.49 7.88
CA ASP A 169 2.45 -8.17 6.77
C ASP A 169 3.10 -9.45 6.21
N VAL A 170 3.38 -9.45 4.91
CA VAL A 170 3.89 -10.63 4.22
C VAL A 170 5.25 -11.08 4.78
N PRO A 171 5.46 -12.38 5.02
CA PRO A 171 6.68 -12.90 5.67
C PRO A 171 7.99 -12.52 4.96
N THR A 172 7.92 -12.19 3.67
CA THR A 172 9.06 -11.81 2.84
C THR A 172 9.43 -10.32 2.93
N ALA A 173 8.57 -9.48 3.52
CA ALA A 173 8.86 -8.07 3.74
C ALA A 173 9.94 -7.90 4.83
N ALA A 174 10.62 -6.75 4.84
CA ALA A 174 11.80 -6.55 5.69
C ALA A 174 11.48 -6.64 7.18
N VAL A 175 10.44 -5.95 7.67
CA VAL A 175 10.10 -5.92 9.10
C VAL A 175 9.67 -7.30 9.61
N PRO A 176 8.69 -7.99 9.00
CA PRO A 176 8.32 -9.35 9.38
C PRO A 176 9.51 -10.32 9.41
N ARG A 177 10.30 -10.30 8.34
CA ARG A 177 11.46 -11.18 8.20
C ARG A 177 12.50 -10.96 9.31
N PHE A 178 12.76 -9.69 9.67
CA PHE A 178 13.69 -9.36 10.74
C PHE A 178 13.14 -9.76 12.11
N ILE A 179 11.85 -9.53 12.36
CA ILE A 179 11.21 -9.94 13.62
C ILE A 179 11.26 -11.47 13.77
N ARG A 180 10.88 -12.21 12.73
CA ARG A 180 10.91 -13.67 12.75
C ARG A 180 12.32 -14.22 12.97
N ALA A 181 13.30 -13.71 12.22
CA ALA A 181 14.70 -14.09 12.42
C ALA A 181 15.18 -13.80 13.87
N CYS A 182 14.75 -12.68 14.46
CA CYS A 182 15.06 -12.38 15.84
C CYS A 182 14.39 -13.32 16.85
N ILE A 183 13.15 -13.73 16.60
CA ILE A 183 12.39 -14.63 17.48
C ILE A 183 12.95 -16.06 17.40
N SER A 184 13.28 -16.54 16.19
CA SER A 184 13.82 -17.89 15.97
C SER A 184 15.32 -18.01 16.21
N GLY A 185 16.04 -16.90 16.50
CA GLY A 185 17.50 -16.92 16.69
C GLY A 185 18.29 -17.03 15.37
N GLU A 186 17.63 -17.00 14.23
CA GLU A 186 18.22 -17.08 12.90
C GLU A 186 18.95 -15.79 12.50
N PRO A 187 19.91 -15.84 11.55
CA PRO A 187 20.56 -14.63 11.04
C PRO A 187 19.55 -13.69 10.37
N ILE A 188 19.72 -12.37 10.60
CA ILE A 188 18.92 -11.32 9.98
C ILE A 188 19.51 -11.02 8.59
N PRO A 189 18.80 -11.34 7.48
CA PRO A 189 19.34 -11.16 6.13
C PRO A 189 19.28 -9.68 5.70
N LEU A 190 20.42 -9.12 5.31
CA LEU A 190 20.57 -7.76 4.81
C LEU A 190 20.96 -7.76 3.34
N TYR A 191 20.02 -7.55 2.46
CA TYR A 191 20.32 -7.33 1.05
C TYR A 191 20.97 -5.98 0.86
N ASN A 192 21.89 -5.88 -0.11
CA ASN A 192 22.66 -4.66 -0.36
C ASN A 192 23.37 -4.09 0.89
N GLY A 193 23.74 -4.95 1.83
CA GLY A 193 24.34 -4.56 3.10
C GLY A 193 23.44 -3.70 3.99
N GLY A 194 22.13 -3.66 3.71
CA GLY A 194 21.18 -2.84 4.44
C GLY A 194 21.31 -1.33 4.17
N LYS A 195 21.94 -0.94 3.06
CA LYS A 195 22.24 0.46 2.72
C LYS A 195 21.04 1.23 2.20
N ASP A 196 19.96 0.54 1.77
CA ASP A 196 18.73 1.20 1.33
C ASP A 196 18.14 2.02 2.47
N VAL A 197 17.68 3.23 2.13
CA VAL A 197 17.07 4.18 3.07
C VAL A 197 15.66 4.50 2.59
N ASN A 198 14.67 4.26 3.44
CA ASN A 198 13.27 4.46 3.10
C ASN A 198 12.50 5.09 4.26
N ASP A 199 11.36 5.67 3.95
CA ASP A 199 10.34 5.93 4.94
C ASP A 199 9.59 4.62 5.23
N VAL A 200 9.75 4.10 6.45
CA VAL A 200 9.11 2.89 6.94
C VAL A 200 8.13 3.28 8.03
N TYR A 201 6.84 3.02 7.86
CA TYR A 201 5.82 3.51 8.76
C TYR A 201 4.73 2.48 9.07
N TYR A 202 4.10 2.63 10.23
CA TYR A 202 3.11 1.69 10.74
C TYR A 202 1.79 1.82 9.98
N VAL A 203 1.14 0.69 9.69
CA VAL A 203 -0.03 0.57 8.81
C VAL A 203 -1.23 1.41 9.25
N ASP A 204 -1.46 1.61 10.55
CA ASP A 204 -2.57 2.44 11.04
C ASP A 204 -2.49 3.89 10.56
N ASN A 205 -1.28 4.40 10.32
CA ASN A 205 -1.10 5.74 9.75
C ASN A 205 -1.65 5.81 8.32
N PHE A 206 -1.50 4.73 7.54
CA PHE A 206 -2.11 4.63 6.21
C PHE A 206 -3.63 4.50 6.30
N CYS A 207 -4.14 3.67 7.20
CA CYS A 207 -5.58 3.53 7.45
C CYS A 207 -6.21 4.89 7.79
N LYS A 208 -5.53 5.70 8.60
CA LYS A 208 -5.96 7.07 8.89
C LYS A 208 -5.97 7.96 7.64
N ALA A 209 -4.96 7.87 6.77
CA ALA A 209 -4.93 8.63 5.52
C ALA A 209 -6.11 8.26 4.59
N VAL A 210 -6.42 6.97 4.45
CA VAL A 210 -7.58 6.48 3.70
C VAL A 210 -8.89 7.06 4.26
N THR A 211 -9.08 6.98 5.58
CA THR A 211 -10.29 7.51 6.24
C THR A 211 -10.46 9.03 6.01
N LEU A 212 -9.36 9.78 6.07
CA LEU A 212 -9.38 11.21 5.79
C LEU A 212 -9.70 11.50 4.32
N ALA A 213 -9.15 10.72 3.39
CA ALA A 213 -9.40 10.86 1.95
C ALA A 213 -10.86 10.50 1.57
N LEU A 214 -11.46 9.51 2.25
CA LEU A 214 -12.87 9.17 2.09
C LEU A 214 -13.80 10.34 2.46
N LYS A 215 -13.50 11.01 3.58
CA LYS A 215 -14.39 12.04 4.18
C LYS A 215 -14.15 13.45 3.66
N ASN A 216 -13.00 13.75 3.04
CA ASN A 216 -12.65 15.12 2.66
C ASN A 216 -13.03 15.42 1.20
N PRO A 217 -13.97 16.33 0.92
CA PRO A 217 -14.36 16.68 -0.46
C PRO A 217 -13.19 17.31 -1.25
N ARG A 218 -12.23 17.99 -0.60
CA ARG A 218 -11.05 18.57 -1.26
C ARG A 218 -10.03 17.53 -1.71
N ALA A 219 -10.25 16.25 -1.39
CA ALA A 219 -9.41 15.14 -1.86
C ALA A 219 -9.72 14.71 -3.28
N VAL A 220 -10.92 15.05 -3.79
CA VAL A 220 -11.37 14.63 -5.13
C VAL A 220 -10.46 15.16 -6.22
N GLY A 221 -10.03 14.27 -7.13
CA GLY A 221 -9.10 14.57 -8.23
C GLY A 221 -7.63 14.66 -7.81
N GLU A 222 -7.33 14.53 -6.52
CA GLU A 222 -6.02 14.80 -5.96
C GLU A 222 -5.18 13.52 -5.78
N THR A 223 -3.87 13.71 -5.81
CA THR A 223 -2.87 12.68 -5.48
C THR A 223 -2.13 13.10 -4.21
N PHE A 224 -1.89 12.16 -3.31
CA PHE A 224 -1.18 12.40 -2.05
C PHE A 224 -0.09 11.37 -1.80
N ASN A 225 1.09 11.85 -1.41
CA ASN A 225 2.13 11.02 -0.84
C ASN A 225 1.81 10.72 0.64
N VAL A 226 1.81 9.44 1.00
CA VAL A 226 1.50 8.96 2.35
C VAL A 226 2.68 8.21 2.93
N GLY A 227 3.16 8.65 4.08
CA GLY A 227 4.27 8.11 4.83
C GLY A 227 4.44 8.84 6.15
N SER A 228 5.54 8.56 6.87
CA SER A 228 5.87 9.28 8.10
C SER A 228 6.61 10.61 7.86
N GLY A 229 7.19 10.80 6.69
CA GLY A 229 8.11 11.90 6.38
C GLY A 229 9.51 11.71 6.97
N ARG A 230 9.79 10.56 7.60
CA ARG A 230 11.08 10.22 8.21
C ARG A 230 11.71 9.05 7.50
N GLU A 231 13.01 9.03 7.44
CA GLU A 231 13.76 7.95 6.78
C GLU A 231 14.58 7.15 7.78
N ILE A 232 14.73 5.84 7.48
CA ILE A 232 15.57 4.92 8.21
C ILE A 232 16.27 3.99 7.22
N SER A 233 17.55 3.67 7.48
CA SER A 233 18.24 2.63 6.70
C SER A 233 17.76 1.24 7.12
N VAL A 234 17.77 0.29 6.17
CA VAL A 234 17.42 -1.11 6.44
C VAL A 234 18.31 -1.70 7.54
N LEU A 235 19.60 -1.31 7.56
CA LEU A 235 20.53 -1.71 8.62
C LEU A 235 20.11 -1.16 9.99
N ALA A 236 19.75 0.13 10.07
CA ALA A 236 19.30 0.74 11.33
C ALA A 236 17.99 0.11 11.82
N LEU A 237 17.05 -0.16 10.90
CA LEU A 237 15.80 -0.86 11.18
C LEU A 237 16.05 -2.28 11.75
N ALA A 238 16.97 -3.04 11.15
CA ALA A 238 17.34 -4.37 11.64
C ALA A 238 17.96 -4.33 13.05
N ARG A 239 18.83 -3.34 13.31
CA ARG A 239 19.42 -3.13 14.64
C ARG A 239 18.37 -2.76 15.68
N GLU A 240 17.43 -1.89 15.34
CA GLU A 240 16.32 -1.49 16.20
C GLU A 240 15.45 -2.69 16.58
N ILE A 241 15.03 -3.50 15.62
CA ILE A 241 14.23 -4.71 15.85
C ILE A 241 15.01 -5.71 16.72
N ARG A 242 16.30 -5.93 16.43
CA ARG A 242 17.16 -6.81 17.23
C ARG A 242 17.26 -6.35 18.68
N GLN A 243 17.40 -5.06 18.90
CA GLN A 243 17.45 -4.47 20.26
C GLN A 243 16.11 -4.65 20.99
N MET A 244 14.98 -4.33 20.31
CA MET A 244 13.65 -4.43 20.91
C MET A 244 13.24 -5.86 21.24
N THR A 245 13.69 -6.83 20.45
CA THR A 245 13.45 -8.25 20.70
C THR A 245 14.45 -8.87 21.69
N ARG A 246 15.51 -8.15 22.06
CA ARG A 246 16.67 -8.63 22.87
C ARG A 246 17.35 -9.84 22.22
N SER A 247 17.31 -9.94 20.89
CA SER A 247 17.86 -11.06 20.15
C SER A 247 19.38 -10.97 20.00
N ARG A 248 20.03 -12.14 19.96
CA ARG A 248 21.46 -12.29 19.64
C ARG A 248 21.70 -12.64 18.16
N SER A 249 20.68 -12.63 17.32
CA SER A 249 20.77 -12.93 15.89
C SER A 249 21.86 -12.09 15.22
N LYS A 250 22.68 -12.75 14.39
CA LYS A 250 23.74 -12.08 13.61
C LYS A 250 23.14 -11.37 12.41
N LEU A 251 23.70 -10.23 12.04
CA LEU A 251 23.38 -9.57 10.76
C LEU A 251 24.17 -10.26 9.65
N GLN A 252 23.48 -10.75 8.63
CA GLN A 252 24.08 -11.47 7.50
C GLN A 252 23.87 -10.71 6.20
N ILE A 253 24.95 -10.35 5.52
CA ILE A 253 24.88 -9.71 4.20
C ILE A 253 24.55 -10.79 3.17
N MET A 254 23.49 -10.52 2.39
CA MET A 254 23.00 -11.37 1.32
C MET A 254 23.27 -10.73 -0.05
N PRO A 255 23.46 -11.53 -1.10
CA PRO A 255 23.52 -11.00 -2.46
C PRO A 255 22.19 -10.32 -2.86
N PRO A 256 22.20 -9.40 -3.83
CA PRO A 256 20.98 -8.79 -4.34
C PRO A 256 20.07 -9.85 -4.99
N ARG A 257 18.76 -9.72 -4.81
CA ARG A 257 17.76 -10.65 -5.38
C ARG A 257 17.47 -10.34 -6.85
N THR A 258 17.67 -9.09 -7.25
CA THR A 258 17.51 -8.63 -8.62
C THR A 258 18.63 -7.63 -8.97
N PRO A 259 18.93 -7.41 -10.27
CA PRO A 259 19.85 -6.36 -10.69
C PRO A 259 19.47 -4.96 -10.18
N LEU A 260 18.18 -4.71 -9.95
CA LEU A 260 17.68 -3.44 -9.43
C LEU A 260 18.17 -3.14 -8.00
N GLU A 261 18.46 -4.18 -7.21
CA GLU A 261 18.96 -4.07 -5.83
C GLU A 261 20.48 -3.85 -5.75
N SER A 262 21.19 -3.84 -6.87
CA SER A 262 22.65 -3.65 -6.88
C SER A 262 23.08 -2.24 -6.46
N LYS A 263 22.20 -1.24 -6.61
CA LYS A 263 22.45 0.15 -6.21
C LYS A 263 21.54 0.52 -5.02
N PRO A 264 22.11 1.06 -3.92
CA PRO A 264 21.32 1.55 -2.81
C PRO A 264 20.32 2.61 -3.25
N MET A 265 19.10 2.49 -2.73
CA MET A 265 18.02 3.44 -3.00
C MET A 265 17.74 4.26 -1.73
N ARG A 266 17.49 5.56 -1.91
CA ARG A 266 17.04 6.44 -0.84
C ARG A 266 15.76 7.15 -1.27
N THR A 267 14.68 6.96 -0.50
CA THR A 267 13.38 7.59 -0.79
C THR A 267 12.71 8.08 0.48
N ARG A 268 12.13 9.28 0.40
CA ARG A 268 11.35 9.89 1.47
C ARG A 268 10.26 10.78 0.87
N PRO A 269 8.99 10.67 1.34
CA PRO A 269 7.92 11.56 0.88
C PRO A 269 8.04 12.96 1.47
N SER A 270 7.58 13.95 0.71
CA SER A 270 6.95 15.12 1.29
C SER A 270 5.49 14.77 1.60
N THR A 271 5.10 14.87 2.85
CA THR A 271 3.70 14.70 3.28
C THR A 271 2.97 16.04 3.40
N ALA A 272 3.59 17.14 2.97
CA ALA A 272 3.07 18.49 3.15
C ALA A 272 1.69 18.70 2.52
N LYS A 273 1.45 18.14 1.32
CA LYS A 273 0.15 18.20 0.65
C LYS A 273 -0.92 17.44 1.43
N ALA A 274 -0.63 16.20 1.85
CA ALA A 274 -1.53 15.40 2.68
C ALA A 274 -1.85 16.10 4.01
N GLN A 275 -0.86 16.75 4.64
CA GLN A 275 -1.08 17.53 5.87
C GLN A 275 -2.00 18.73 5.62
N ARG A 276 -1.74 19.50 4.57
CA ARG A 276 -2.48 20.73 4.27
C ARG A 276 -3.93 20.45 3.82
N VAL A 277 -4.13 19.45 2.96
CA VAL A 277 -5.44 19.17 2.35
C VAL A 277 -6.26 18.20 3.18
N LEU A 278 -5.67 17.08 3.62
CA LEU A 278 -6.36 16.03 4.36
C LEU A 278 -6.32 16.24 5.89
N GLY A 279 -5.43 17.08 6.40
CA GLY A 279 -5.11 17.12 7.84
C GLY A 279 -4.32 15.88 8.31
N TYR A 280 -3.70 15.15 7.36
CA TYR A 280 -2.97 13.93 7.68
C TYR A 280 -1.74 14.20 8.54
N ARG A 281 -1.64 13.49 9.65
CA ARG A 281 -0.43 13.41 10.48
C ARG A 281 -0.24 11.97 10.93
N PRO A 282 0.97 11.41 10.83
CA PRO A 282 1.27 10.10 11.41
C PRO A 282 1.03 10.13 12.92
N VAL A 283 0.22 9.22 13.43
CA VAL A 283 -0.17 9.15 14.86
C VAL A 283 0.61 8.07 15.62
N VAL A 284 1.12 7.05 14.91
CA VAL A 284 1.91 5.97 15.48
C VAL A 284 3.36 6.11 15.01
N GLY A 285 4.29 6.31 15.96
CA GLY A 285 5.72 6.39 15.68
C GLY A 285 6.33 5.03 15.33
N LEU A 286 7.55 5.04 14.74
CA LEU A 286 8.23 3.81 14.31
C LEU A 286 8.38 2.79 15.45
N ARG A 287 8.94 3.21 16.60
CA ARG A 287 9.18 2.29 17.74
C ARG A 287 7.90 1.72 18.32
N GLU A 288 6.85 2.53 18.42
CA GLU A 288 5.53 2.08 18.89
C GLU A 288 4.94 1.05 17.94
N GLY A 289 4.97 1.34 16.63
CA GLY A 289 4.51 0.40 15.60
C GLY A 289 5.31 -0.91 15.61
N LEU A 290 6.64 -0.84 15.74
CA LEU A 290 7.48 -2.03 15.88
C LEU A 290 7.13 -2.84 17.13
N LYS A 291 6.87 -2.19 18.26
CA LYS A 291 6.44 -2.88 19.50
C LYS A 291 5.15 -3.66 19.25
N LYS A 292 4.11 -3.01 18.72
CA LYS A 292 2.82 -3.66 18.39
C LYS A 292 3.00 -4.84 17.43
N THR A 293 3.87 -4.68 16.42
CA THR A 293 4.13 -5.73 15.44
C THR A 293 4.89 -6.90 16.04
N ILE A 294 5.92 -6.65 16.89
CA ILE A 294 6.67 -7.71 17.59
C ILE A 294 5.75 -8.49 18.53
N GLU A 295 4.90 -7.79 19.28
CA GLU A 295 3.91 -8.42 20.17
C GLU A 295 2.96 -9.35 19.39
N TRP A 296 2.48 -8.88 18.24
CA TRP A 296 1.63 -9.69 17.36
C TRP A 296 2.35 -10.95 16.86
N TYR A 297 3.61 -10.84 16.37
CA TYR A 297 4.39 -12.00 15.90
C TYR A 297 4.80 -12.97 17.01
N ARG A 298 4.79 -12.55 18.26
CA ARG A 298 5.04 -13.43 19.42
C ARG A 298 3.79 -14.22 19.84
N ALA A 299 2.62 -13.66 19.54
CA ALA A 299 1.33 -14.27 19.88
C ALA A 299 0.77 -15.20 18.79
N ASN A 300 1.28 -15.12 17.56
CA ASN A 300 0.84 -15.89 16.39
C ASN A 300 2.03 -16.59 15.72
#